data_a56e3146bee1b6acd4f059806a55d8b1
#
_entry.id   a56e3146bee1b6acd4f059806a55d8b1
#
_cell.length_a   1.000
_cell.length_b   1.000
_cell.length_c   1.000
_cell.angle_alpha   90.00
_cell.angle_beta   90.00
_cell.angle_gamma   90.00
#
_symmetry.space_group_name_H-M   'P 1'
#
loop_
_entity.id
_entity.type
_entity.pdbx_description
1 polymer ?
#
loop_
_entity_poly.entity_id
_entity_poly.type
_entity_poly.pdbx_seq_one_letter_code
_entity_poly.pdbx_strand_id
1 'polypeptide(L)'
;FVSWACTQVGNGRYTALSGAGGLFVDQPTDNAAQLVADSTWRRHQMPAYHLMAPDRSGITLVNIGVGPSNAKTICDHLAVMRPEAWLMIGHCGGLRETQRIGDYVLAHAYLRDDHILDEVLPPEIPIPPIAEVQQALAVAAEHVSGTSGANLKRRMRTGTVVTTDDRNWELRYSASALRFSQSRAIAIDMESAT
;
A
#
# COMPACT_ATOMS: atom_id res chain seq x y z
N PHE A 1 2.68 -3.64 -11.19
CA PHE A 1 1.24 -3.95 -11.34
C PHE A 1 0.86 -4.17 -12.79
N VAL A 2 1.10 -3.22 -13.71
CA VAL A 2 0.63 -3.30 -15.10
C VAL A 2 1.13 -4.58 -15.81
N SER A 3 2.41 -4.91 -15.71
CA SER A 3 2.95 -6.14 -16.33
C SER A 3 2.25 -7.40 -15.81
N TRP A 4 2.07 -7.49 -14.49
CA TRP A 4 1.34 -8.61 -13.88
C TRP A 4 -0.13 -8.62 -14.35
N ALA A 5 -0.80 -7.47 -14.42
CA ALA A 5 -2.18 -7.36 -14.86
C ALA A 5 -2.36 -7.79 -16.33
N CYS A 6 -1.45 -7.39 -17.22
CA CYS A 6 -1.43 -7.86 -18.59
C CYS A 6 -1.32 -9.39 -18.68
N THR A 7 -0.47 -10.00 -17.86
CA THR A 7 -0.38 -11.46 -17.77
C THR A 7 -1.71 -12.09 -17.33
N GLN A 8 -2.42 -11.47 -16.37
CA GLN A 8 -3.71 -11.99 -15.91
C GLN A 8 -4.80 -11.87 -16.99
N VAL A 9 -4.80 -10.80 -17.77
CA VAL A 9 -5.67 -10.66 -18.97
C VAL A 9 -5.32 -11.72 -20.01
N GLY A 10 -4.04 -11.88 -20.32
CA GLY A 10 -3.57 -12.89 -21.28
C GLY A 10 -3.94 -14.33 -20.89
N ASN A 11 -4.00 -14.63 -19.61
CA ASN A 11 -4.41 -15.95 -19.08
C ASN A 11 -5.95 -16.11 -18.96
N GLY A 12 -6.73 -15.12 -19.38
CA GLY A 12 -8.20 -15.15 -19.31
C GLY A 12 -8.77 -15.05 -17.88
N ARG A 13 -7.93 -14.71 -16.91
CA ARG A 13 -8.35 -14.58 -15.51
C ARG A 13 -9.12 -13.27 -15.26
N TYR A 14 -8.77 -12.26 -16.03
CA TYR A 14 -9.43 -10.95 -16.08
C TYR A 14 -9.75 -10.60 -17.52
N THR A 15 -10.75 -9.76 -17.71
CA THR A 15 -11.26 -9.38 -19.04
C THR A 15 -10.51 -8.23 -19.66
N ALA A 16 -10.08 -7.27 -18.85
CA ALA A 16 -9.35 -6.11 -19.36
C ALA A 16 -8.59 -5.38 -18.23
N LEU A 17 -7.57 -4.65 -18.65
CA LEU A 17 -6.88 -3.64 -17.86
C LEU A 17 -7.11 -2.27 -18.50
N SER A 18 -7.63 -1.32 -17.75
CA SER A 18 -7.70 0.09 -18.15
C SER A 18 -6.87 0.97 -17.21
N GLY A 19 -6.46 2.12 -17.68
CA GLY A 19 -5.65 3.01 -16.85
C GLY A 19 -5.55 4.43 -17.38
N ALA A 20 -4.91 5.26 -16.58
CA ALA A 20 -4.66 6.65 -16.92
C ALA A 20 -3.90 6.77 -18.25
N GLY A 21 -4.21 7.84 -19.00
CA GLY A 21 -3.54 8.10 -20.28
C GLY A 21 -4.04 7.25 -21.44
N GLY A 22 -5.26 6.68 -21.31
CA GLY A 22 -5.87 5.88 -22.37
C GLY A 22 -5.31 4.45 -22.47
N LEU A 23 -4.62 3.99 -21.44
CA LEU A 23 -4.19 2.58 -21.40
C LEU A 23 -5.42 1.67 -21.39
N PHE A 24 -5.47 0.76 -22.36
CA PHE A 24 -6.49 -0.29 -22.41
C PHE A 24 -5.91 -1.56 -23.03
N VAL A 25 -6.08 -2.69 -22.33
CA VAL A 25 -5.58 -4.00 -22.74
C VAL A 25 -6.67 -5.03 -22.48
N ASP A 26 -7.21 -5.66 -23.53
CA ASP A 26 -8.22 -6.71 -23.48
C ASP A 26 -7.79 -7.97 -24.23
N GLN A 27 -6.56 -8.00 -24.72
CA GLN A 27 -5.95 -9.11 -25.42
C GLN A 27 -4.59 -9.47 -24.83
N PRO A 28 -4.10 -10.70 -25.00
CA PRO A 28 -2.75 -11.05 -24.63
C PRO A 28 -1.73 -10.08 -25.22
N THR A 29 -0.80 -9.62 -24.40
CA THR A 29 0.28 -8.72 -24.83
C THR A 29 1.58 -9.04 -24.13
N ASP A 30 2.65 -9.16 -24.90
CA ASP A 30 4.01 -9.33 -24.39
C ASP A 30 4.71 -7.99 -24.17
N ASN A 31 4.06 -6.89 -24.55
CA ASN A 31 4.68 -5.55 -24.60
C ASN A 31 4.15 -4.60 -23.51
N ALA A 32 3.84 -5.11 -22.32
CA ALA A 32 3.29 -4.32 -21.22
C ALA A 32 4.19 -3.13 -20.84
N ALA A 33 5.51 -3.29 -20.89
CA ALA A 33 6.45 -2.22 -20.56
C ALA A 33 6.36 -1.06 -21.58
N GLN A 34 6.22 -1.38 -22.87
CA GLN A 34 6.08 -0.36 -23.92
C GLN A 34 4.73 0.36 -23.81
N LEU A 35 3.64 -0.38 -23.54
CA LEU A 35 2.32 0.23 -23.32
C LEU A 35 2.35 1.25 -22.17
N VAL A 36 3.06 0.93 -21.07
CA VAL A 36 3.25 1.88 -19.97
C VAL A 36 4.11 3.07 -20.40
N ALA A 37 5.19 2.84 -21.15
CA ALA A 37 6.08 3.89 -21.60
C ALA A 37 5.38 4.88 -22.55
N ASP A 38 4.53 4.37 -23.43
CA ASP A 38 3.80 5.14 -24.44
C ASP A 38 2.57 5.85 -23.87
N SER A 39 2.03 5.36 -22.75
CA SER A 39 0.86 5.97 -22.13
C SER A 39 1.19 7.33 -21.52
N THR A 40 0.22 8.22 -21.51
CA THR A 40 0.37 9.58 -20.98
C THR A 40 0.13 9.67 -19.47
N TRP A 41 0.23 8.55 -18.74
CA TRP A 41 -0.06 8.49 -17.30
C TRP A 41 0.71 9.51 -16.46
N ARG A 42 1.94 9.87 -16.89
CA ARG A 42 2.76 10.89 -16.22
C ARG A 42 2.17 12.32 -16.27
N ARG A 43 1.19 12.54 -17.13
CA ARG A 43 0.44 13.80 -17.19
C ARG A 43 -0.72 13.86 -16.22
N HIS A 44 -1.03 12.74 -15.58
CA HIS A 44 -2.10 12.62 -14.61
C HIS A 44 -1.52 12.65 -13.20
N GLN A 45 -2.08 13.49 -12.36
CA GLN A 45 -1.84 13.47 -10.94
C GLN A 45 -2.63 12.29 -10.34
N MET A 46 -2.03 11.41 -9.58
CA MET A 46 -2.69 10.25 -8.99
C MET A 46 -3.31 9.29 -10.03
N PRO A 47 -2.52 8.71 -10.94
CA PRO A 47 -3.04 7.78 -11.94
C PRO A 47 -3.62 6.54 -11.28
N ALA A 48 -4.74 6.06 -11.83
CA ALA A 48 -5.39 4.83 -11.43
C ALA A 48 -5.34 3.79 -12.55
N TYR A 49 -5.35 2.52 -12.16
CA TYR A 49 -5.40 1.36 -13.04
C TYR A 49 -6.48 0.41 -12.54
N HIS A 50 -7.32 -0.09 -13.44
CA HIS A 50 -8.44 -0.96 -13.14
C HIS A 50 -8.28 -2.28 -13.87
N LEU A 51 -8.08 -3.36 -13.14
CA LEU A 51 -8.06 -4.72 -13.65
C LEU A 51 -9.45 -5.33 -13.41
N MET A 52 -10.18 -5.57 -14.50
CA MET A 52 -11.60 -5.94 -14.48
C MET A 52 -11.79 -7.44 -14.67
N ALA A 53 -12.60 -8.06 -13.83
CA ALA A 53 -13.02 -9.44 -13.93
C ALA A 53 -14.34 -9.59 -14.74
N PRO A 54 -14.71 -10.81 -15.21
CA PRO A 54 -15.92 -11.04 -16.00
C PRO A 54 -17.22 -10.69 -15.26
N ASP A 55 -17.24 -10.82 -13.94
CA ASP A 55 -18.38 -10.51 -13.06
C ASP A 55 -18.46 -9.02 -12.68
N ARG A 56 -17.63 -8.17 -13.29
CA ARG A 56 -17.45 -6.76 -12.99
C ARG A 56 -16.79 -6.44 -11.64
N SER A 57 -16.31 -7.44 -10.93
CA SER A 57 -15.37 -7.23 -9.83
C SER A 57 -13.97 -6.90 -10.37
N GLY A 58 -13.02 -6.69 -9.50
CA GLY A 58 -11.65 -6.47 -9.95
C GLY A 58 -10.76 -5.82 -8.92
N ILE A 59 -9.63 -5.34 -9.40
CA ILE A 59 -8.62 -4.68 -8.57
C ILE A 59 -8.38 -3.28 -9.13
N THR A 60 -8.54 -2.28 -8.29
CA THR A 60 -8.16 -0.91 -8.62
C THR A 60 -6.90 -0.54 -7.85
N LEU A 61 -5.85 -0.14 -8.56
CA LEU A 61 -4.62 0.43 -8.00
C LEU A 61 -4.62 1.93 -8.26
N VAL A 62 -4.53 2.72 -7.20
CA VAL A 62 -4.45 4.19 -7.29
C VAL A 62 -3.13 4.66 -6.71
N ASN A 63 -2.41 5.50 -7.43
CA ASN A 63 -1.26 6.20 -6.88
C ASN A 63 -1.77 7.45 -6.14
N ILE A 64 -1.66 7.44 -4.83
CA ILE A 64 -2.14 8.55 -3.97
C ILE A 64 -1.10 9.66 -3.76
N GLY A 65 0.08 9.53 -4.33
CA GLY A 65 1.19 10.44 -4.05
C GLY A 65 1.78 10.22 -2.66
N VAL A 66 2.14 11.28 -1.96
CA VAL A 66 2.78 11.24 -0.64
C VAL A 66 2.03 12.13 0.34
N GLY A 67 1.86 11.64 1.55
CA GLY A 67 1.34 12.38 2.69
C GLY A 67 -0.08 12.00 3.10
N PRO A 68 -0.37 12.14 4.41
CA PRO A 68 -1.62 11.67 5.00
C PRO A 68 -2.84 12.44 4.47
N SER A 69 -2.71 13.73 4.18
CA SER A 69 -3.81 14.52 3.59
C SER A 69 -4.21 14.02 2.21
N ASN A 70 -3.24 13.59 1.38
CA ASN A 70 -3.53 12.98 0.07
C ASN A 70 -4.23 11.63 0.26
N ALA A 71 -3.73 10.79 1.17
CA ALA A 71 -4.34 9.50 1.49
C ALA A 71 -5.80 9.70 1.90
N LYS A 72 -6.07 10.58 2.86
CA LYS A 72 -7.44 10.87 3.31
C LYS A 72 -8.33 11.34 2.17
N THR A 73 -7.90 12.33 1.40
CA THR A 73 -8.70 12.89 0.30
C THR A 73 -9.10 11.81 -0.70
N ILE A 74 -8.16 10.96 -1.09
CA ILE A 74 -8.43 9.88 -2.05
C ILE A 74 -9.33 8.81 -1.43
N CYS A 75 -9.08 8.42 -0.17
CA CYS A 75 -9.95 7.47 0.52
C CYS A 75 -11.39 7.97 0.63
N ASP A 76 -11.59 9.23 0.98
CA ASP A 76 -12.93 9.84 1.05
C ASP A 76 -13.65 9.78 -0.32
N HIS A 77 -12.95 10.09 -1.41
CA HIS A 77 -13.52 10.01 -2.76
C HIS A 77 -13.85 8.58 -3.18
N LEU A 78 -12.93 7.63 -2.91
CA LEU A 78 -13.12 6.24 -3.32
C LEU A 78 -14.12 5.49 -2.42
N ALA A 79 -14.34 5.93 -1.20
CA ALA A 79 -15.32 5.32 -0.29
C ALA A 79 -16.74 5.34 -0.86
N VAL A 80 -17.08 6.30 -1.73
CA VAL A 80 -18.37 6.36 -2.43
C VAL A 80 -18.60 5.11 -3.29
N MET A 81 -17.53 4.50 -3.79
CA MET A 81 -17.57 3.29 -4.62
C MET A 81 -17.75 2.01 -3.79
N ARG A 82 -17.68 2.10 -2.47
CA ARG A 82 -17.84 1.00 -1.52
C ARG A 82 -16.98 -0.23 -1.88
N PRO A 83 -15.65 -0.10 -1.96
CA PRO A 83 -14.78 -1.25 -2.21
C PRO A 83 -14.91 -2.27 -1.07
N GLU A 84 -14.82 -3.56 -1.40
CA GLU A 84 -14.93 -4.64 -0.41
C GLU A 84 -13.74 -4.66 0.56
N ALA A 85 -12.56 -4.25 0.09
CA ALA A 85 -11.37 -4.17 0.91
C ALA A 85 -10.45 -3.05 0.43
N TRP A 86 -9.72 -2.48 1.39
CA TRP A 86 -8.67 -1.49 1.16
C TRP A 86 -7.33 -2.09 1.51
N LEU A 87 -6.34 -1.83 0.68
CA LEU A 87 -4.99 -2.27 0.91
C LEU A 87 -4.02 -1.11 0.63
N MET A 88 -3.39 -0.60 1.69
CA MET A 88 -2.30 0.36 1.55
C MET A 88 -1.01 -0.39 1.21
N ILE A 89 -0.35 0.01 0.14
CA ILE A 89 0.95 -0.51 -0.29
C ILE A 89 1.88 0.67 -0.51
N GLY A 90 3.00 0.69 0.18
CA GLY A 90 3.95 1.80 0.07
C GLY A 90 5.32 1.45 0.63
N HIS A 91 6.20 2.43 0.60
CA HIS A 91 7.51 2.36 1.23
C HIS A 91 7.42 2.89 2.66
N CYS A 92 8.23 2.33 3.53
CA CYS A 92 8.36 2.79 4.91
C CYS A 92 9.83 2.82 5.33
N GLY A 93 10.17 3.68 6.26
CA GLY A 93 11.47 3.66 6.94
C GLY A 93 11.48 2.59 8.02
N GLY A 94 12.48 1.69 8.01
CA GLY A 94 12.67 0.71 9.07
C GLY A 94 13.22 1.35 10.34
N LEU A 95 12.67 1.00 11.50
CA LEU A 95 13.07 1.52 12.81
C LEU A 95 13.86 0.51 13.65
N ARG A 96 14.26 -0.61 13.08
CA ARG A 96 15.02 -1.67 13.77
C ARG A 96 16.32 -1.97 13.02
N GLU A 97 17.44 -2.03 13.74
CA GLU A 97 18.78 -2.30 13.20
C GLU A 97 18.88 -3.59 12.39
N THR A 98 17.99 -4.54 12.68
CA THR A 98 17.97 -5.84 12.01
C THR A 98 17.16 -5.84 10.71
N GLN A 99 16.51 -4.73 10.35
CA GLN A 99 15.81 -4.58 9.07
C GLN A 99 16.79 -4.17 7.97
N ARG A 100 16.48 -4.60 6.76
CA ARG A 100 17.27 -4.31 5.56
C ARG A 100 16.38 -3.77 4.46
N ILE A 101 16.95 -3.02 3.54
CA ILE A 101 16.24 -2.56 2.33
C ILE A 101 15.74 -3.79 1.57
N GLY A 102 14.45 -3.79 1.22
CA GLY A 102 13.77 -4.91 0.58
C GLY A 102 13.07 -5.88 1.54
N ASP A 103 13.16 -5.65 2.86
CA ASP A 103 12.30 -6.35 3.81
C ASP A 103 10.87 -5.83 3.73
N TYR A 104 9.91 -6.71 4.04
CA TYR A 104 8.50 -6.37 4.12
C TYR A 104 8.09 -6.02 5.55
N VAL A 105 7.17 -5.09 5.67
CA VAL A 105 6.49 -4.75 6.93
C VAL A 105 5.00 -5.03 6.76
N LEU A 106 4.44 -5.83 7.64
CA LEU A 106 3.01 -6.07 7.74
C LEU A 106 2.51 -5.35 9.00
N ALA A 107 1.77 -4.28 8.83
CA ALA A 107 1.23 -3.52 9.94
C ALA A 107 0.13 -4.33 10.67
N HIS A 108 0.15 -4.34 12.00
CA HIS A 108 -0.90 -4.88 12.84
C HIS A 108 -1.52 -3.84 13.78
N ALA A 109 -0.92 -2.67 13.86
CA ALA A 109 -1.42 -1.51 14.59
C ALA A 109 -0.74 -0.26 14.05
N TYR A 110 -1.35 0.88 14.28
CA TYR A 110 -0.83 2.17 13.85
C TYR A 110 -0.70 3.13 15.03
N LEU A 111 0.42 3.84 15.08
CA LEU A 111 0.57 5.04 15.89
C LEU A 111 0.31 6.24 14.97
N ARG A 112 -0.80 6.92 15.20
CA ARG A 112 -1.23 8.08 14.40
C ARG A 112 -0.51 9.33 14.88
N ASP A 113 0.60 9.66 14.24
CA ASP A 113 1.37 10.88 14.45
C ASP A 113 1.17 11.89 13.31
N ASP A 114 0.19 11.62 12.49
CA ASP A 114 -0.22 12.42 11.32
C ASP A 114 -1.37 13.40 11.64
N HIS A 115 -2.09 13.18 12.74
CA HIS A 115 -3.16 14.04 13.24
C HIS A 115 -4.36 14.28 12.31
N ILE A 116 -4.43 13.56 11.18
CA ILE A 116 -5.45 13.80 10.14
C ILE A 116 -6.85 13.39 10.59
N LEU A 117 -6.94 12.34 11.40
CA LEU A 117 -8.24 11.81 11.86
C LEU A 117 -8.60 12.23 13.29
N ASP A 118 -7.79 13.05 13.96
CA ASP A 118 -7.95 13.33 15.40
C ASP A 118 -9.30 13.99 15.75
N GLU A 119 -9.86 14.81 14.83
CA GLU A 119 -11.16 15.44 15.04
C GLU A 119 -12.35 14.47 14.94
N VAL A 120 -12.20 13.36 14.21
CA VAL A 120 -13.27 12.38 13.99
C VAL A 120 -13.06 11.09 14.75
N LEU A 121 -11.81 10.79 15.09
CA LEU A 121 -11.43 9.59 15.82
C LEU A 121 -10.31 9.93 16.81
N PRO A 122 -10.59 10.02 18.13
CA PRO A 122 -9.58 10.32 19.13
C PRO A 122 -8.34 9.42 19.04
N PRO A 123 -7.13 9.95 19.26
CA PRO A 123 -5.88 9.19 19.10
C PRO A 123 -5.78 7.92 19.95
N GLU A 124 -6.44 7.87 21.09
CA GLU A 124 -6.47 6.71 21.99
C GLU A 124 -7.33 5.55 21.47
N ILE A 125 -8.16 5.77 20.43
CA ILE A 125 -8.92 4.69 19.79
C ILE A 125 -8.02 4.01 18.77
N PRO A 126 -7.70 2.71 18.94
CA PRO A 126 -6.84 2.00 18.02
C PRO A 126 -7.55 1.75 16.68
N ILE A 127 -6.79 1.82 15.60
CA ILE A 127 -7.22 1.39 14.26
C ILE A 127 -6.41 0.13 13.91
N PRO A 128 -6.93 -1.07 14.16
CA PRO A 128 -6.28 -2.30 13.73
C PRO A 128 -6.59 -2.56 12.25
N PRO A 129 -5.68 -3.17 11.50
CA PRO A 129 -5.99 -3.71 10.19
C PRO A 129 -6.98 -4.87 10.30
N ILE A 130 -7.71 -5.13 9.22
CA ILE A 130 -8.65 -6.25 9.12
C ILE A 130 -7.87 -7.57 9.20
N ALA A 131 -8.20 -8.43 10.17
CA ALA A 131 -7.45 -9.64 10.45
C ALA A 131 -7.41 -10.62 9.27
N GLU A 132 -8.51 -10.75 8.54
CA GLU A 132 -8.61 -11.62 7.36
C GLU A 132 -7.69 -11.15 6.24
N VAL A 133 -7.62 -9.85 6.01
CA VAL A 133 -6.71 -9.24 5.03
C VAL A 133 -5.26 -9.45 5.45
N GLN A 134 -4.96 -9.30 6.74
CA GLN A 134 -3.62 -9.52 7.28
C GLN A 134 -3.15 -10.97 7.10
N GLN A 135 -4.03 -11.94 7.35
CA GLN A 135 -3.75 -13.35 7.11
C GLN A 135 -3.54 -13.66 5.63
N ALA A 136 -4.40 -13.11 4.75
CA ALA A 136 -4.26 -13.28 3.31
C ALA A 136 -2.93 -12.70 2.79
N LEU A 137 -2.50 -11.56 3.31
CA LEU A 137 -1.21 -10.96 2.96
C LEU A 137 -0.01 -11.82 3.40
N ALA A 138 -0.10 -12.45 4.58
CA ALA A 138 0.94 -13.36 5.05
C ALA A 138 1.08 -14.58 4.11
N VAL A 139 -0.04 -15.18 3.71
CA VAL A 139 -0.06 -16.30 2.75
C VAL A 139 0.44 -15.87 1.37
N ALA A 140 0.02 -14.69 0.90
CA ALA A 140 0.50 -14.15 -0.36
C ALA A 140 2.02 -13.91 -0.35
N ALA A 141 2.56 -13.42 0.75
CA ALA A 141 4.00 -13.21 0.92
C ALA A 141 4.78 -14.54 0.88
N GLU A 142 4.28 -15.62 1.47
CA GLU A 142 4.86 -16.95 1.33
C GLU A 142 4.88 -17.41 -0.13
N HIS A 143 3.75 -17.28 -0.79
CA HIS A 143 3.60 -17.71 -2.19
C HIS A 143 4.51 -16.94 -3.14
N VAL A 144 4.56 -15.61 -3.02
CA VAL A 144 5.35 -14.75 -3.92
C VAL A 144 6.84 -14.85 -3.63
N SER A 145 7.25 -14.95 -2.37
CA SER A 145 8.67 -15.01 -2.01
C SER A 145 9.28 -16.40 -2.10
N GLY A 146 8.45 -17.44 -2.18
CA GLY A 146 8.92 -18.85 -2.09
C GLY A 146 9.54 -19.21 -0.74
N THR A 147 9.31 -18.39 0.30
CA THR A 147 9.88 -18.60 1.65
C THR A 147 8.76 -18.69 2.69
N SER A 148 8.95 -19.48 3.72
CA SER A 148 7.98 -19.71 4.77
C SER A 148 8.59 -19.72 6.17
N GLY A 149 7.75 -19.75 7.19
CA GLY A 149 8.14 -19.92 8.57
C GLY A 149 9.18 -18.90 9.05
N ALA A 150 10.27 -19.38 9.66
CA ALA A 150 11.32 -18.54 10.23
C ALA A 150 12.07 -17.71 9.17
N ASN A 151 12.16 -18.20 7.93
CA ASN A 151 12.81 -17.47 6.84
C ASN A 151 11.97 -16.28 6.39
N LEU A 152 10.64 -16.48 6.26
CA LEU A 152 9.75 -15.38 5.96
C LEU A 152 9.74 -14.34 7.09
N LYS A 153 9.67 -14.75 8.35
CA LYS A 153 9.72 -13.85 9.52
C LYS A 153 10.95 -12.96 9.58
N ARG A 154 12.08 -13.41 9.02
CA ARG A 154 13.28 -12.56 8.92
C ARG A 154 13.14 -11.46 7.89
N ARG A 155 12.35 -11.68 6.83
CA ARG A 155 12.13 -10.74 5.73
C ARG A 155 10.83 -9.96 5.81
N MET A 156 9.82 -10.50 6.49
CA MET A 156 8.53 -9.85 6.72
C MET A 156 8.28 -9.75 8.21
N ARG A 157 8.33 -8.53 8.72
CA ARG A 157 8.07 -8.25 10.13
C ARG A 157 6.66 -7.73 10.31
N THR A 158 5.98 -8.29 11.29
CA THR A 158 4.68 -7.79 11.73
C THR A 158 4.87 -6.92 12.96
N GLY A 159 4.30 -5.73 12.96
CA GLY A 159 4.42 -4.81 14.09
C GLY A 159 3.67 -3.50 13.90
N THR A 160 3.82 -2.63 14.89
CA THR A 160 3.25 -1.28 14.84
C THR A 160 4.01 -0.42 13.84
N VAL A 161 3.27 0.34 13.04
CA VAL A 161 3.78 1.36 12.13
C VAL A 161 3.40 2.74 12.65
N VAL A 162 4.33 3.67 12.63
CA VAL A 162 4.05 5.09 12.87
C VAL A 162 3.69 5.74 11.56
N THR A 163 2.58 6.44 11.50
CA THR A 163 2.27 7.34 10.38
C THR A 163 2.45 8.77 10.86
N THR A 164 3.28 9.54 10.17
CA THR A 164 3.61 10.92 10.52
C THR A 164 3.31 11.87 9.36
N ASP A 165 2.99 13.12 9.66
CA ASP A 165 2.90 14.21 8.69
C ASP A 165 4.23 14.95 8.48
N ASP A 166 5.22 14.69 9.35
CA ASP A 166 6.55 15.31 9.28
C ASP A 166 7.47 14.55 8.33
N ARG A 167 7.57 15.01 7.09
CA ARG A 167 8.48 14.45 6.08
C ARG A 167 9.96 14.49 6.50
N ASN A 168 10.32 15.40 7.39
CA ASN A 168 11.70 15.61 7.84
C ASN A 168 11.91 15.09 9.28
N TRP A 169 11.16 14.12 9.72
CA TRP A 169 11.22 13.56 11.08
C TRP A 169 12.65 13.10 11.47
N GLU A 170 13.45 12.65 10.49
CA GLU A 170 14.83 12.24 10.73
C GLU A 170 15.73 13.40 11.19
N LEU A 171 15.43 14.63 10.80
CA LEU A 171 16.18 15.81 11.26
C LEU A 171 15.94 16.11 12.75
N ARG A 172 14.86 15.56 13.30
CA ARG A 172 14.49 15.66 14.72
C ARG A 172 14.53 14.30 15.42
N TYR A 173 15.36 13.38 14.91
CA TYR A 173 15.39 11.98 15.35
C TYR A 173 15.50 11.83 16.88
N SER A 174 16.34 12.62 17.57
CA SER A 174 16.49 12.53 19.03
C SER A 174 15.20 12.81 19.80
N ALA A 175 14.35 13.72 19.31
CA ALA A 175 13.05 14.00 19.92
C ALA A 175 12.00 12.91 19.61
N SER A 176 12.07 12.33 18.41
CA SER A 176 11.14 11.31 17.95
C SER A 176 11.51 9.90 18.42
N ALA A 177 12.81 9.63 18.63
CA ALA A 177 13.33 8.31 18.93
C ALA A 177 12.76 7.71 20.22
N LEU A 178 12.59 8.51 21.27
CA LEU A 178 11.98 8.06 22.53
C LEU A 178 10.54 7.61 22.31
N ARG A 179 9.74 8.40 21.61
CA ARG A 179 8.34 8.11 21.29
C ARG A 179 8.20 6.85 20.45
N PHE A 180 9.02 6.71 19.41
CA PHE A 180 9.04 5.52 18.56
C PHE A 180 9.50 4.28 19.32
N SER A 181 10.48 4.42 20.22
CA SER A 181 10.92 3.33 21.10
C SER A 181 9.82 2.88 22.05
N GLN A 182 9.13 3.81 22.72
CA GLN A 182 8.03 3.54 23.63
C GLN A 182 6.84 2.86 22.91
N SER A 183 6.51 3.29 21.71
CA SER A 183 5.45 2.68 20.88
C SER A 183 5.80 1.28 20.38
N ARG A 184 7.07 0.88 20.48
CA ARG A 184 7.63 -0.35 19.88
C ARG A 184 7.43 -0.43 18.37
N ALA A 185 7.21 0.69 17.72
CA ALA A 185 7.06 0.75 16.28
C ALA A 185 8.27 0.13 15.55
N ILE A 186 8.01 -0.58 14.48
CA ILE A 186 9.03 -1.22 13.66
C ILE A 186 9.27 -0.51 12.34
N ALA A 187 8.37 0.37 11.96
CA ALA A 187 8.47 1.16 10.74
C ALA A 187 7.74 2.50 10.89
N ILE A 188 8.07 3.42 10.00
CA ILE A 188 7.44 4.72 9.87
C ILE A 188 7.10 5.00 8.42
N ASP A 189 5.93 5.55 8.19
CA ASP A 189 5.45 6.02 6.88
C ASP A 189 4.69 7.35 7.02
N MET A 190 3.96 7.74 5.98
CA MET A 190 3.19 8.99 5.95
C MET A 190 1.71 8.80 5.58
N GLU A 191 1.23 7.57 5.37
CA GLU A 191 -0.10 7.35 4.78
C GLU A 191 -0.93 6.24 5.45
N SER A 192 -0.30 5.25 6.05
CA SER A 192 -0.98 3.97 6.33
C SER A 192 -2.00 4.01 7.46
N ALA A 193 -1.98 5.00 8.31
CA ALA A 193 -2.95 5.15 9.41
C ALA A 193 -4.19 5.98 9.07
N THR A 194 -4.23 6.54 7.85
CA THR A 194 -5.29 7.48 7.41
C THR A 194 -6.48 6.81 6.73
#